data_10a4fbe67f8d1485220c77fbed5b21ac
#
_entry.id   10a4fbe67f8d1485220c77fbed5b21ac
#
_cell.length_a   1.000
_cell.length_b   1.000
_cell.length_c   1.000
_cell.angle_alpha   90.00
_cell.angle_beta   90.00
_cell.angle_gamma   90.00
#
_symmetry.space_group_name_H-M   'P 1'
#
loop_
_entity.id
_entity.type
_entity.pdbx_description
1 polymer ?
#
loop_
_entity_poly.entity_id
_entity_poly.type
_entity_poly.pdbx_seq_one_letter_code
_entity_poly.pdbx_strand_id
1 'polypeptide(L)'
;MSLVLQGVSKVVNGQTHIHPTDLELQSGTMNVLLGPTSAGKTSLMRLMAGLDVPNTGKVIWNGEDVTGMRVQDRGVAMVYQQFINYPSMTVYNNIASPMRLLGKSKDEIDSAVRKAADLMQLTPMLDRKPLELSGGQQQRCALARALVKDAGLCCWTNHLRTSIT
;
A
#
# COMPACT_ATOMS: atom_id res chain seq x y z
N MET A 1 8.88 -15.90 -0.92
CA MET A 1 8.07 -14.98 -1.76
C MET A 1 8.95 -13.86 -2.23
N SER A 2 8.92 -13.50 -3.51
CA SER A 2 9.71 -12.39 -4.07
C SER A 2 8.87 -11.62 -5.09
N LEU A 3 9.12 -10.33 -5.24
CA LEU A 3 8.66 -9.52 -6.35
C LEU A 3 9.86 -9.18 -7.24
N VAL A 4 9.78 -9.49 -8.52
CA VAL A 4 10.83 -9.21 -9.49
C VAL A 4 10.27 -8.34 -10.62
N LEU A 5 10.95 -7.25 -10.92
CA LEU A 5 10.76 -6.47 -12.12
C LEU A 5 11.83 -6.85 -13.13
N GLN A 6 11.44 -7.13 -14.37
CA GLN A 6 12.36 -7.51 -15.45
C GLN A 6 12.20 -6.52 -16.61
N GLY A 7 13.14 -5.64 -16.80
CA GLY A 7 13.18 -4.64 -17.87
C GLY A 7 11.94 -3.73 -17.90
N VAL A 8 11.33 -3.46 -16.73
CA VAL A 8 10.08 -2.69 -16.62
C VAL A 8 10.31 -1.23 -16.97
N SER A 9 9.55 -0.71 -17.93
CA SER A 9 9.58 0.71 -18.28
C SER A 9 8.18 1.34 -18.27
N LYS A 10 8.12 2.66 -18.11
CA LYS A 10 6.87 3.41 -18.18
C LYS A 10 7.06 4.74 -18.89
N VAL A 11 6.26 4.95 -19.92
CA VAL A 11 6.14 6.21 -20.66
C VAL A 11 4.72 6.75 -20.46
N VAL A 12 4.59 8.03 -20.16
CA VAL A 12 3.30 8.72 -19.99
C VAL A 12 3.36 10.02 -20.80
N ASN A 13 2.42 10.22 -21.71
CA ASN A 13 2.35 11.40 -22.58
C ASN A 13 3.68 11.71 -23.30
N GLY A 14 4.37 10.68 -23.80
CA GLY A 14 5.65 10.80 -24.49
C GLY A 14 6.87 11.03 -23.57
N GLN A 15 6.68 11.16 -22.26
CA GLN A 15 7.77 11.32 -21.30
C GLN A 15 8.08 9.98 -20.61
N THR A 16 9.35 9.63 -20.52
CA THR A 16 9.79 8.43 -19.81
C THR A 16 9.78 8.70 -18.31
N HIS A 17 8.86 8.04 -17.60
CA HIS A 17 8.76 8.10 -16.14
C HIS A 17 9.61 7.04 -15.45
N ILE A 18 9.74 5.87 -16.07
CA ILE A 18 10.59 4.78 -15.61
C ILE A 18 11.37 4.26 -16.81
N HIS A 19 12.68 4.35 -16.72
CA HIS A 19 13.58 3.70 -17.68
C HIS A 19 13.58 2.19 -17.45
N PRO A 20 13.98 1.36 -18.44
CA PRO A 20 14.08 -0.08 -18.26
C PRO A 20 14.80 -0.41 -16.94
N THR A 21 14.09 -1.04 -16.03
CA THR A 21 14.55 -1.26 -14.66
C THR A 21 14.36 -2.71 -14.28
N ASP A 22 15.43 -3.30 -13.75
CA ASP A 22 15.44 -4.61 -13.10
C ASP A 22 15.52 -4.38 -11.59
N LEU A 23 14.68 -5.06 -10.82
CA LEU A 23 14.62 -4.96 -9.37
C LEU A 23 14.11 -6.26 -8.78
N GLU A 24 14.73 -6.72 -7.71
CA GLU A 24 14.22 -7.84 -6.92
C GLU A 24 14.00 -7.41 -5.47
N LEU A 25 12.79 -7.66 -4.96
CA LEU A 25 12.41 -7.46 -3.56
C LEU A 25 12.19 -8.83 -2.91
N GLN A 26 12.96 -9.09 -1.85
CA GLN A 26 12.85 -10.35 -1.11
C GLN A 26 11.73 -10.28 -0.05
N SER A 27 11.10 -11.41 0.20
CA SER A 27 10.07 -11.53 1.24
C SER A 27 10.65 -11.32 2.64
N GLY A 28 9.83 -10.75 3.51
CA GLY A 28 10.19 -10.52 4.91
C GLY A 28 11.19 -9.38 5.11
N THR A 29 11.50 -8.62 4.05
CA THR A 29 12.41 -7.48 4.13
C THR A 29 11.66 -6.16 3.98
N MET A 30 12.21 -5.10 4.61
CA MET A 30 11.80 -3.74 4.37
C MET A 30 12.72 -3.11 3.33
N ASN A 31 12.16 -2.76 2.17
CA ASN A 31 12.89 -2.09 1.11
C ASN A 31 12.54 -0.61 1.10
N VAL A 32 13.53 0.27 1.08
CA VAL A 32 13.33 1.73 1.08
C VAL A 32 13.77 2.31 -0.26
N LEU A 33 12.83 2.93 -0.96
CA LEU A 33 13.07 3.59 -2.24
C LEU A 33 13.35 5.09 -1.99
N LEU A 34 14.60 5.49 -2.13
CA LEU A 34 15.06 6.85 -1.93
C LEU A 34 15.35 7.54 -3.28
N GLY A 35 15.17 8.84 -3.31
CA GLY A 35 15.46 9.66 -4.49
C GLY A 35 14.74 11.01 -4.44
N PRO A 36 15.10 11.97 -5.31
CA PRO A 36 14.49 13.28 -5.37
C PRO A 36 12.99 13.22 -5.74
N THR A 37 12.28 14.31 -5.52
CA THR A 37 10.90 14.47 -6.02
C THR A 37 10.93 14.29 -7.54
N SER A 38 9.89 13.68 -8.08
CA SER A 38 9.75 13.35 -9.51
C SER A 38 10.71 12.27 -10.06
N ALA A 39 11.52 11.60 -9.23
CA ALA A 39 12.36 10.47 -9.65
C ALA A 39 11.61 9.19 -10.03
N GLY A 40 10.28 9.22 -10.16
CA GLY A 40 9.49 8.05 -10.55
C GLY A 40 9.16 7.06 -9.43
N LYS A 41 9.53 7.34 -8.16
CA LYS A 41 9.29 6.42 -7.03
C LYS A 41 7.85 5.93 -6.93
N THR A 42 6.90 6.85 -6.96
CA THR A 42 5.46 6.51 -6.89
C THR A 42 5.02 5.73 -8.13
N SER A 43 5.53 6.07 -9.31
CA SER A 43 5.24 5.35 -10.56
C SER A 43 5.76 3.90 -10.48
N LEU A 44 6.97 3.69 -9.97
CA LEU A 44 7.53 2.35 -9.78
C LEU A 44 6.70 1.53 -8.78
N MET A 45 6.32 2.12 -7.64
CA MET A 45 5.45 1.44 -6.68
C MET A 45 4.07 1.11 -7.25
N ARG A 46 3.50 1.97 -8.11
CA ARG A 46 2.22 1.70 -8.79
C ARG A 46 2.32 0.54 -9.78
N LEU A 47 3.46 0.42 -10.49
CA LEU A 47 3.74 -0.74 -11.36
C LEU A 47 3.85 -2.04 -10.54
N MET A 48 4.60 -2.02 -9.44
CA MET A 48 4.71 -3.16 -8.52
C MET A 48 3.36 -3.57 -7.94
N ALA A 49 2.55 -2.59 -7.55
CA ALA A 49 1.20 -2.84 -7.01
C ALA A 49 0.17 -3.27 -8.05
N GLY A 50 0.45 -3.12 -9.36
CA GLY A 50 -0.50 -3.40 -10.43
C GLY A 50 -1.59 -2.35 -10.61
N LEU A 51 -1.36 -1.14 -10.13
CA LEU A 51 -2.21 0.02 -10.38
C LEU A 51 -1.96 0.63 -11.75
N ASP A 52 -0.75 0.44 -12.26
CA ASP A 52 -0.36 0.80 -13.62
C ASP A 52 0.21 -0.42 -14.33
N VAL A 53 0.08 -0.47 -15.65
CA VAL A 53 0.69 -1.48 -16.50
C VAL A 53 1.96 -0.91 -17.12
N PRO A 54 3.09 -1.62 -17.11
CA PRO A 54 4.31 -1.17 -17.77
C PRO A 54 4.15 -1.13 -19.30
N ASN A 55 4.95 -0.31 -19.97
CA ASN A 55 5.00 -0.30 -21.43
C ASN A 55 5.84 -1.46 -21.96
N THR A 56 6.92 -1.82 -21.24
CA THR A 56 7.77 -2.99 -21.54
C THR A 56 8.13 -3.69 -20.25
N GLY A 57 8.64 -4.91 -20.39
CA GLY A 57 9.11 -5.71 -19.27
C GLY A 57 7.98 -6.47 -18.56
N LYS A 58 8.35 -7.14 -17.47
CA LYS A 58 7.45 -8.01 -16.70
C LYS A 58 7.53 -7.74 -15.21
N VAL A 59 6.39 -7.91 -14.56
CA VAL A 59 6.27 -7.94 -13.09
C VAL A 59 6.00 -9.39 -12.68
N ILE A 60 6.94 -9.99 -11.99
CA ILE A 60 6.86 -11.39 -11.53
C ILE A 60 6.59 -11.40 -10.03
N TRP A 61 5.59 -12.11 -9.60
CA TRP A 61 5.25 -12.32 -8.19
C TRP A 61 5.28 -13.81 -7.84
N ASN A 62 6.16 -14.21 -6.94
CA ASN A 62 6.35 -15.61 -6.55
C ASN A 62 6.57 -16.56 -7.74
N GLY A 63 7.27 -16.10 -8.79
CA GLY A 63 7.53 -16.86 -10.00
C GLY A 63 6.44 -16.79 -11.06
N GLU A 64 5.29 -16.17 -10.78
CA GLU A 64 4.22 -15.97 -11.75
C GLU A 64 4.28 -14.58 -12.38
N ASP A 65 4.06 -14.52 -13.71
CA ASP A 65 3.93 -13.24 -14.43
C ASP A 65 2.55 -12.61 -14.12
N VAL A 66 2.59 -11.55 -13.32
CA VAL A 66 1.40 -10.78 -12.93
C VAL A 66 1.26 -9.47 -13.70
N THR A 67 2.02 -9.28 -14.78
CA THR A 67 1.96 -8.09 -15.62
C THR A 67 0.54 -7.93 -16.18
N GLY A 68 -0.10 -6.77 -15.94
CA GLY A 68 -1.49 -6.52 -16.35
C GLY A 68 -2.57 -7.18 -15.49
N MET A 69 -2.21 -8.02 -14.51
CA MET A 69 -3.19 -8.54 -13.53
C MET A 69 -3.79 -7.39 -12.71
N ARG A 70 -5.09 -7.42 -12.50
CA ARG A 70 -5.79 -6.38 -11.72
C ARG A 70 -5.29 -6.35 -10.28
N VAL A 71 -5.17 -5.15 -9.72
CA VAL A 71 -4.70 -4.93 -8.34
C VAL A 71 -5.49 -5.71 -7.28
N GLN A 72 -6.79 -5.93 -7.52
CA GLN A 72 -7.66 -6.70 -6.62
C GLN A 72 -7.22 -8.16 -6.49
N ASP A 73 -6.65 -8.70 -7.55
CA ASP A 73 -6.27 -10.12 -7.66
C ASP A 73 -4.81 -10.36 -7.20
N ARG A 74 -4.02 -9.29 -6.96
CA ARG A 74 -2.59 -9.39 -6.60
C ARG A 74 -2.27 -9.54 -5.12
N GLY A 75 -3.24 -9.44 -4.22
CA GLY A 75 -2.95 -9.49 -2.78
C GLY A 75 -2.00 -8.38 -2.28
N VAL A 76 -2.06 -7.20 -2.87
CA VAL A 76 -1.23 -6.03 -2.54
C VAL A 76 -2.01 -5.03 -1.71
N ALA A 77 -1.35 -4.40 -0.72
CA ALA A 77 -1.86 -3.22 -0.03
C ALA A 77 -1.03 -1.99 -0.42
N MET A 78 -1.70 -0.85 -0.65
CA MET A 78 -1.03 0.42 -0.90
C MET A 78 -1.55 1.48 0.05
N VAL A 79 -0.62 2.15 0.74
CA VAL A 79 -0.90 3.29 1.62
C VAL A 79 -0.34 4.54 0.96
N TYR A 80 -1.24 5.42 0.54
CA TYR A 80 -0.88 6.70 -0.07
C TYR A 80 -0.51 7.72 1.01
N GLN A 81 0.31 8.69 0.62
CA GLN A 81 0.67 9.83 1.46
C GLN A 81 -0.55 10.64 1.93
N GLN A 82 -1.53 10.84 1.08
CA GLN A 82 -2.84 11.33 1.48
C GLN A 82 -3.58 10.17 2.13
N PHE A 83 -3.64 10.16 3.46
CA PHE A 83 -4.27 9.08 4.24
C PHE A 83 -5.74 8.97 3.87
N ILE A 84 -6.05 8.16 2.86
CA ILE A 84 -7.41 7.95 2.37
C ILE A 84 -8.15 7.08 3.38
N ASN A 85 -8.78 7.73 4.36
CA ASN A 85 -9.76 7.09 5.23
C ASN A 85 -11.18 7.39 4.70
N TYR A 86 -12.11 6.48 4.93
CA TYR A 86 -13.52 6.68 4.61
C TYR A 86 -14.14 7.60 5.68
N PRO A 87 -14.49 8.86 5.35
CA PRO A 87 -14.87 9.86 6.36
C PRO A 87 -16.20 9.55 7.05
N SER A 88 -17.08 8.82 6.39
CA SER A 88 -18.38 8.40 6.93
C SER A 88 -18.31 7.22 7.89
N MET A 89 -17.20 6.48 7.89
CA MET A 89 -17.00 5.27 8.70
C MET A 89 -16.21 5.60 9.97
N THR A 90 -16.49 4.89 11.08
CA THR A 90 -15.63 4.92 12.26
C THR A 90 -14.24 4.35 11.96
N VAL A 91 -13.27 4.56 12.86
CA VAL A 91 -11.94 3.95 12.79
C VAL A 91 -12.05 2.43 12.72
N TYR A 92 -12.88 1.82 13.55
CA TYR A 92 -13.17 0.39 13.51
C TYR A 92 -13.62 -0.05 12.10
N ASN A 93 -14.60 0.63 11.55
CA ASN A 93 -15.17 0.28 10.24
C ASN A 93 -14.19 0.55 9.10
N ASN A 94 -13.34 1.56 9.20
CA ASN A 94 -12.24 1.80 8.28
C ASN A 94 -11.27 0.62 8.26
N ILE A 95 -10.81 0.18 9.43
CA ILE A 95 -9.88 -0.95 9.56
C ILE A 95 -10.54 -2.24 9.08
N ALA A 96 -11.80 -2.50 9.45
CA ALA A 96 -12.55 -3.70 9.08
C ALA A 96 -12.85 -3.83 7.57
N SER A 97 -12.86 -2.70 6.84
CA SER A 97 -13.38 -2.64 5.47
C SER A 97 -12.75 -3.65 4.49
N PRO A 98 -11.42 -3.90 4.47
CA PRO A 98 -10.82 -4.86 3.55
C PRO A 98 -11.26 -6.30 3.85
N MET A 99 -11.36 -6.66 5.11
CA MET A 99 -11.74 -8.01 5.53
C MET A 99 -13.20 -8.33 5.22
N ARG A 100 -14.09 -7.31 5.32
CA ARG A 100 -15.49 -7.45 4.89
C ARG A 100 -15.59 -7.73 3.39
N LEU A 101 -14.78 -7.05 2.58
CA LEU A 101 -14.73 -7.29 1.12
C LEU A 101 -14.23 -8.70 0.79
N LEU A 102 -13.38 -9.28 1.65
CA LEU A 102 -12.88 -10.66 1.53
C LEU A 102 -13.87 -11.69 2.11
N GLY A 103 -15.04 -11.28 2.59
CA GLY A 103 -16.06 -12.19 3.13
C GLY A 103 -15.68 -12.86 4.45
N LYS A 104 -14.77 -12.28 5.23
CA LYS A 104 -14.34 -12.82 6.54
C LYS A 104 -15.49 -12.78 7.55
N SER A 105 -15.48 -13.71 8.50
CA SER A 105 -16.46 -13.78 9.58
C SER A 105 -16.35 -12.57 10.53
N LYS A 106 -17.42 -12.29 11.28
CA LYS A 106 -17.44 -11.18 12.25
C LYS A 106 -16.35 -11.33 13.31
N ASP A 107 -16.12 -12.54 13.80
CA ASP A 107 -15.15 -12.82 14.86
C ASP A 107 -13.72 -12.66 14.36
N GLU A 108 -13.42 -13.13 13.13
CA GLU A 108 -12.12 -12.89 12.48
C GLU A 108 -11.85 -11.40 12.29
N ILE A 109 -12.87 -10.64 11.85
CA ILE A 109 -12.77 -9.19 11.66
C ILE A 109 -12.52 -8.49 12.99
N ASP A 110 -13.31 -8.76 14.03
CA ASP A 110 -13.15 -8.10 15.33
C ASP A 110 -11.78 -8.37 15.94
N SER A 111 -11.34 -9.62 15.92
CA SER A 111 -10.02 -10.01 16.40
C SER A 111 -8.89 -9.28 15.67
N ALA A 112 -8.92 -9.26 14.34
CA ALA A 112 -7.89 -8.62 13.53
C ALA A 112 -7.90 -7.09 13.70
N VAL A 113 -9.10 -6.47 13.75
CA VAL A 113 -9.23 -5.01 13.95
C VAL A 113 -8.66 -4.60 15.30
N ARG A 114 -8.99 -5.31 16.39
CA ARG A 114 -8.47 -5.01 17.74
C ARG A 114 -6.96 -5.16 17.80
N LYS A 115 -6.41 -6.23 17.24
CA LYS A 115 -4.97 -6.45 17.17
C LYS A 115 -4.25 -5.34 16.40
N ALA A 116 -4.80 -4.94 15.24
CA ALA A 116 -4.21 -3.86 14.45
C ALA A 116 -4.36 -2.50 15.14
N ALA A 117 -5.50 -2.24 15.80
CA ALA A 117 -5.73 -1.01 16.55
C ALA A 117 -4.80 -0.89 17.75
N ASP A 118 -4.54 -1.97 18.47
CA ASP A 118 -3.61 -2.00 19.59
C ASP A 118 -2.18 -1.71 19.10
N LEU A 119 -1.71 -2.41 18.08
CA LEU A 119 -0.40 -2.16 17.45
C LEU A 119 -0.22 -0.72 17.00
N MET A 120 -1.28 -0.09 16.49
CA MET A 120 -1.28 1.30 16.00
C MET A 120 -1.68 2.31 17.09
N GLN A 121 -1.88 1.90 18.33
CA GLN A 121 -2.33 2.76 19.44
C GLN A 121 -3.62 3.54 19.10
N LEU A 122 -4.58 2.85 18.50
CA LEU A 122 -5.88 3.39 18.09
C LEU A 122 -7.06 2.83 18.88
N THR A 123 -6.84 1.90 19.80
CA THR A 123 -7.88 1.23 20.57
C THR A 123 -8.89 2.23 21.22
N PRO A 124 -8.45 3.36 21.84
CA PRO A 124 -9.39 4.33 22.43
C PRO A 124 -10.18 5.15 21.39
N MET A 125 -9.82 5.04 20.10
CA MET A 125 -10.41 5.85 19.02
C MET A 125 -11.28 5.02 18.07
N LEU A 126 -11.52 3.74 18.34
CA LEU A 126 -12.22 2.84 17.43
C LEU A 126 -13.61 3.32 17.02
N ASP A 127 -14.32 4.01 17.92
CA ASP A 127 -15.66 4.53 17.68
C ASP A 127 -15.68 5.94 17.05
N ARG A 128 -14.52 6.60 16.95
CA ARG A 128 -14.40 7.93 16.34
C ARG A 128 -14.41 7.86 14.83
N LYS A 129 -14.76 8.98 14.19
CA LYS A 129 -14.61 9.17 12.74
C LYS A 129 -13.25 9.78 12.41
N PRO A 130 -12.73 9.62 11.17
CA PRO A 130 -11.44 10.18 10.76
C PRO A 130 -11.29 11.68 10.99
N LEU A 131 -12.36 12.46 10.86
CA LEU A 131 -12.32 13.92 11.08
C LEU A 131 -12.08 14.30 12.55
N GLU A 132 -12.29 13.38 13.49
CA GLU A 132 -12.06 13.56 14.92
C GLU A 132 -10.63 13.13 15.34
N LEU A 133 -9.80 12.75 14.37
CA LEU A 133 -8.45 12.26 14.56
C LEU A 133 -7.42 13.31 14.15
N SER A 134 -6.29 13.35 14.86
CA SER A 134 -5.10 14.06 14.36
C SER A 134 -4.55 13.44 13.08
N GLY A 135 -3.77 14.19 12.30
CA GLY A 135 -3.14 13.67 11.07
C GLY A 135 -2.34 12.38 11.29
N GLY A 136 -1.57 12.30 12.38
CA GLY A 136 -0.84 11.08 12.73
C GLY A 136 -1.75 9.89 13.08
N GLN A 137 -2.89 10.15 13.73
CA GLN A 137 -3.90 9.10 14.01
C GLN A 137 -4.59 8.63 12.72
N GLN A 138 -4.89 9.55 11.80
CA GLN A 138 -5.45 9.21 10.48
C GLN A 138 -4.47 8.34 9.67
N GLN A 139 -3.17 8.67 9.72
CA GLN A 139 -2.11 7.87 9.10
C GLN A 139 -2.09 6.47 9.68
N ARG A 140 -2.07 6.33 11.00
CA ARG A 140 -2.08 5.02 11.67
C ARG A 140 -3.35 4.23 11.35
N CYS A 141 -4.49 4.87 11.19
CA CYS A 141 -5.73 4.23 10.75
C CYS A 141 -5.59 3.64 9.34
N ALA A 142 -5.00 4.38 8.39
CA ALA A 142 -4.74 3.88 7.05
C ALA A 142 -3.73 2.73 7.03
N LEU A 143 -2.71 2.77 7.90
CA LEU A 143 -1.75 1.67 8.08
C LEU A 143 -2.42 0.43 8.69
N ALA A 144 -3.22 0.59 9.74
CA ALA A 144 -3.97 -0.51 10.36
C ALA A 144 -4.87 -1.20 9.33
N ARG A 145 -5.52 -0.43 8.44
CA ARG A 145 -6.34 -0.97 7.35
C ARG A 145 -5.52 -1.78 6.34
N ALA A 146 -4.28 -1.38 6.06
CA ALA A 146 -3.39 -2.15 5.19
C ALA A 146 -2.93 -3.46 5.86
N LEU A 147 -2.66 -3.43 7.18
CA LEU A 147 -2.21 -4.59 7.94
C LEU A 147 -3.26 -5.70 7.99
N VAL A 148 -4.52 -5.36 8.24
CA VAL A 148 -5.59 -6.40 8.34
C VAL A 148 -5.91 -7.05 6.99
N LYS A 149 -5.46 -6.47 5.88
CA LYS A 149 -5.62 -7.07 4.56
C LYS A 149 -4.76 -8.33 4.38
N ASP A 150 -3.74 -8.50 5.23
CA ASP A 150 -2.74 -9.59 5.13
C ASP A 150 -2.17 -9.72 3.71
N ALA A 151 -1.80 -8.59 3.13
CA ALA A 151 -1.28 -8.51 1.78
C ALA A 151 0.18 -8.97 1.75
N GLY A 152 0.52 -9.78 0.76
CA GLY A 152 1.90 -10.25 0.57
C GLY A 152 2.90 -9.13 0.24
N LEU A 153 2.42 -7.98 -0.26
CA LEU A 153 3.19 -6.77 -0.51
C LEU A 153 2.45 -5.55 0.06
N CYS A 154 3.12 -4.77 0.89
CA CYS A 154 2.62 -3.48 1.35
C CYS A 154 3.51 -2.37 0.81
N CYS A 155 2.96 -1.53 -0.06
CA CYS A 155 3.61 -0.34 -0.60
C CYS A 155 3.18 0.89 0.21
N TRP A 156 4.14 1.62 0.75
CA TRP A 156 3.86 2.85 1.50
C TRP A 156 4.59 4.04 0.87
N THR A 157 3.84 5.08 0.49
CA THR A 157 4.40 6.33 -0.03
C THR A 157 4.42 7.38 1.08
N ASN A 158 5.60 7.91 1.39
CA ASN A 158 5.75 9.05 2.31
C ASN A 158 6.73 10.07 1.72
N HIS A 159 6.42 11.36 1.79
CA HIS A 159 7.42 12.39 1.59
C HIS A 159 8.11 12.63 2.94
N LEU A 160 9.33 12.12 3.08
CA LEU A 160 10.23 12.65 4.08
C LEU A 160 10.48 14.10 3.69
N ARG A 161 9.81 15.05 4.35
CA ARG A 161 10.24 16.45 4.33
C ARG A 161 11.55 16.50 5.11
N THR A 162 12.65 16.39 4.41
CA THR A 162 13.94 16.84 4.94
C THR A 162 13.89 18.36 4.97
N SER A 163 13.53 18.93 6.11
CA SER A 163 13.90 20.30 6.43
C SER A 163 15.41 20.29 6.66
N ILE A 164 16.18 20.51 5.61
CA ILE A 164 17.57 20.92 5.75
C ILE A 164 17.50 22.43 6.01
N THR A 165 17.55 22.84 7.26
CA THR A 165 17.91 24.21 7.66
C THR A 165 19.41 24.35 7.58
#